data_034167055e3bb2000695b322841fcae2
#
_entry.id   034167055e3bb2000695b322841fcae2
#
_cell.length_a   1.000
_cell.length_b   1.000
_cell.length_c   1.000
_cell.angle_alpha   90.00
_cell.angle_beta   90.00
_cell.angle_gamma   90.00
#
_symmetry.space_group_name_H-M   'P 1'
#
loop_
_entity.id
_entity.type
_entity.pdbx_description
1 polymer ?
#
loop_
_entity_poly.entity_id
_entity_poly.type
_entity_poly.pdbx_seq_one_letter_code
_entity_poly.pdbx_strand_id
1 'polypeptide(L)'
;MESGQDSTGSTLNEEQPLLPTPTVWSPPRGFFWIQLEQANFEMRIPAIMSNVFLSGFDGTITASTYAVISSEFNAANTASWLTTSYLITSTSFQPLYGRFSDLLGRRACFFTATITFFTGCLGCAVARDIVFLNIMRALTGMGGGGLMTMATIINSDLIPFRNRGMYQSVQNGAYGFGAICGASFGGAIVDTIGWRWCFLVQVPVSLSVLVLGYFALRFPAKNKTSVSGQPGLWHQIDFMGSILLVLALSTQLVGLSLGGNELAWTSIWVILPLVASIVLLAAFVTVEAKTKAIPLIPLKMLHGLQPVSTQIANVCVGMSAYAFLFTLPLLFQVVLLDSPTKAGARLIIPSLMTPVGGVIAGVVMSRWGKLAHLVRIGAALMFIGNFLVTSLHFDDSNWKYFAYIIPANLGQGIVYPGILFTFLSAFDHDGSLPSTFLAWIFQLTPSFPHKTTPSQPRLSI
;
A
#
# COMPACT_ATOMS: atom_id res chain seq x y z
N MET A 1 67.55 21.87 42.34
CA MET A 1 66.92 22.89 41.47
C MET A 1 66.11 22.13 40.45
N GLU A 2 65.07 21.63 40.81
CA GLU A 2 63.64 22.06 40.85
C GLU A 2 63.09 22.34 39.47
N SER A 3 62.35 21.43 39.02
CA SER A 3 61.29 21.67 38.05
C SER A 3 60.14 20.75 38.36
N GLY A 4 59.01 21.31 38.84
CA GLY A 4 57.78 20.61 39.09
C GLY A 4 57.10 20.20 37.78
N GLN A 5 56.59 18.99 37.78
CA GLN A 5 55.63 18.50 36.81
C GLN A 5 54.20 18.65 37.38
N ASP A 6 53.47 19.56 36.83
CA ASP A 6 51.99 19.61 37.02
C ASP A 6 51.32 18.70 35.99
N SER A 7 50.76 17.63 36.50
CA SER A 7 49.86 16.76 35.79
C SER A 7 48.43 17.28 35.91
N THR A 8 47.97 18.04 34.94
CA THR A 8 46.55 18.37 34.81
C THR A 8 45.83 17.26 34.07
N GLY A 9 45.07 16.47 34.83
CA GLY A 9 44.14 15.49 34.31
C GLY A 9 43.03 16.19 33.51
N SER A 10 42.92 15.82 32.24
CA SER A 10 41.79 16.19 31.40
C SER A 10 40.60 15.38 31.84
N THR A 11 39.70 15.99 32.57
CA THR A 11 38.33 15.51 32.78
C THR A 11 37.60 15.52 31.44
N LEU A 12 37.31 14.34 30.92
CA LEU A 12 36.44 14.17 29.78
C LEU A 12 35.03 14.66 30.17
N ASN A 13 34.66 15.77 29.60
CA ASN A 13 33.26 16.26 29.69
C ASN A 13 32.38 15.31 28.87
N GLU A 14 31.71 14.40 29.57
CA GLU A 14 30.66 13.52 29.04
C GLU A 14 29.31 14.25 28.90
N GLU A 15 29.25 15.35 28.19
CA GLU A 15 27.95 15.97 27.84
C GLU A 15 27.98 16.65 26.47
N GLN A 16 28.33 15.88 25.43
CA GLN A 16 27.85 16.24 24.10
C GLN A 16 26.62 15.39 23.77
N PRO A 17 25.45 15.98 23.52
CA PRO A 17 24.30 15.23 23.04
C PRO A 17 24.65 14.64 21.67
N LEU A 18 24.59 13.31 21.56
CA LEU A 18 24.91 12.49 20.39
C LEU A 18 24.00 12.68 19.17
N LEU A 19 23.11 13.66 19.21
CA LEU A 19 22.26 14.03 18.08
C LEU A 19 22.40 15.55 17.86
N PRO A 20 22.71 15.98 16.61
CA PRO A 20 22.52 17.39 16.29
C PRO A 20 21.05 17.72 16.56
N THR A 21 20.80 18.67 17.45
CA THR A 21 19.47 19.21 17.66
C THR A 21 18.90 19.54 16.28
N PRO A 22 17.72 19.00 15.90
CA PRO A 22 17.11 19.41 14.66
C PRO A 22 17.00 20.93 14.70
N THR A 23 17.62 21.60 13.74
CA THR A 23 17.42 23.02 13.54
C THR A 23 15.93 23.20 13.31
N VAL A 24 15.20 23.52 14.38
CA VAL A 24 13.81 23.89 14.30
C VAL A 24 13.79 25.13 13.44
N TRP A 25 13.41 24.94 12.16
CA TRP A 25 13.12 26.08 11.30
C TRP A 25 12.02 26.89 11.98
N SER A 26 12.40 28.03 12.58
CA SER A 26 11.47 28.98 13.16
C SER A 26 11.06 29.94 12.03
N PRO A 27 9.80 29.92 11.59
CA PRO A 27 9.32 30.90 10.63
C PRO A 27 9.41 32.30 11.19
N PRO A 28 9.64 33.35 10.37
CA PRO A 28 9.63 34.71 10.82
C PRO A 28 8.28 35.04 11.48
N ARG A 29 8.34 35.61 12.68
CA ARG A 29 7.24 35.82 13.61
C ARG A 29 6.15 36.72 13.01
N GLY A 30 5.15 36.11 12.38
CA GLY A 30 3.88 36.74 12.03
C GLY A 30 2.74 35.78 12.37
N PHE A 31 1.91 36.12 13.31
CA PHE A 31 0.74 35.35 13.76
C PHE A 31 -0.14 34.83 12.59
N PHE A 32 -0.24 35.62 11.54
CA PHE A 32 -0.96 35.29 10.31
C PHE A 32 -0.33 34.10 9.56
N TRP A 33 1.00 34.00 9.50
CA TRP A 33 1.70 32.91 8.81
C TRP A 33 1.59 31.59 9.55
N ILE A 34 1.58 31.65 10.90
CA ILE A 34 1.39 30.45 11.74
C ILE A 34 -0.02 29.88 11.55
N GLN A 35 -1.05 30.74 11.48
CA GLN A 35 -2.42 30.29 11.21
C GLN A 35 -2.60 29.75 9.81
N LEU A 36 -1.96 30.33 8.78
CA LEU A 36 -1.95 29.81 7.42
C LEU A 36 -1.24 28.47 7.31
N GLU A 37 -0.18 28.26 8.04
CA GLU A 37 0.58 27.00 8.04
C GLU A 37 -0.19 25.90 8.78
N GLN A 38 -0.85 26.20 9.89
CA GLN A 38 -1.79 25.29 10.56
C GLN A 38 -3.00 24.97 9.70
N ALA A 39 -3.64 25.95 9.08
CA ALA A 39 -4.78 25.73 8.18
C ALA A 39 -4.37 24.88 6.94
N ASN A 40 -3.18 25.11 6.40
CA ASN A 40 -2.63 24.30 5.31
C ASN A 40 -2.36 22.86 5.76
N PHE A 41 -1.87 22.64 6.98
CA PHE A 41 -1.66 21.31 7.54
C PHE A 41 -3.00 20.60 7.75
N GLU A 42 -3.99 21.28 8.29
CA GLU A 42 -5.34 20.74 8.51
C GLU A 42 -6.04 20.34 7.20
N MET A 43 -5.78 21.03 6.09
CA MET A 43 -6.32 20.66 4.77
C MET A 43 -5.53 19.55 4.05
N ARG A 44 -4.24 19.38 4.36
CA ARG A 44 -3.40 18.35 3.72
C ARG A 44 -3.81 16.94 4.11
N ILE A 45 -4.08 16.72 5.39
CA ILE A 45 -4.45 15.41 5.91
C ILE A 45 -5.76 14.90 5.29
N PRO A 46 -6.87 15.65 5.25
CA PRO A 46 -8.08 15.21 4.57
C PRO A 46 -7.88 14.87 3.10
N ALA A 47 -7.11 15.67 2.35
CA ALA A 47 -6.83 15.37 0.94
C ALA A 47 -6.08 14.04 0.76
N ILE A 48 -5.10 13.76 1.61
CA ILE A 48 -4.34 12.51 1.61
C ILE A 48 -5.24 11.34 2.02
N MET A 49 -6.00 11.49 3.10
CA MET A 49 -6.89 10.43 3.61
C MET A 49 -8.03 10.11 2.66
N SER A 50 -8.55 11.10 1.92
CA SER A 50 -9.56 10.88 0.88
C SER A 50 -9.02 10.06 -0.29
N ASN A 51 -7.75 10.25 -0.67
CA ASN A 51 -7.09 9.39 -1.66
C ASN A 51 -6.96 7.95 -1.18
N VAL A 52 -6.58 7.76 0.07
CA VAL A 52 -6.48 6.43 0.68
C VAL A 52 -7.87 5.76 0.76
N PHE A 53 -8.89 6.52 1.15
CA PHE A 53 -10.28 6.05 1.16
C PHE A 53 -10.72 5.60 -0.23
N LEU A 54 -10.48 6.42 -1.28
CA LEU A 54 -10.80 6.08 -2.67
C LEU A 54 -10.13 4.78 -3.11
N SER A 55 -8.86 4.58 -2.77
CA SER A 55 -8.13 3.35 -3.10
C SER A 55 -8.74 2.12 -2.42
N GLY A 56 -9.15 2.24 -1.15
CA GLY A 56 -9.84 1.16 -0.43
C GLY A 56 -11.22 0.87 -1.01
N PHE A 57 -11.98 1.91 -1.32
CA PHE A 57 -13.31 1.82 -1.90
C PHE A 57 -13.28 1.14 -3.28
N ASP A 58 -12.39 1.59 -4.18
CA ASP A 58 -12.26 1.02 -5.53
C ASP A 58 -11.81 -0.45 -5.50
N GLY A 59 -10.91 -0.80 -4.60
CA GLY A 59 -10.42 -2.17 -4.47
C GLY A 59 -11.52 -3.19 -4.14
N THR A 60 -12.56 -2.80 -3.42
CA THR A 60 -13.63 -3.70 -2.96
C THR A 60 -14.92 -3.57 -3.75
N ILE A 61 -15.22 -2.38 -4.30
CA ILE A 61 -16.45 -2.18 -5.08
C ILE A 61 -16.49 -3.05 -6.34
N THR A 62 -15.31 -3.31 -6.93
CA THR A 62 -15.18 -4.18 -8.09
C THR A 62 -15.59 -5.62 -7.78
N ALA A 63 -15.28 -6.11 -6.57
CA ALA A 63 -15.68 -7.44 -6.13
C ALA A 63 -17.22 -7.59 -6.05
N SER A 64 -17.94 -6.52 -5.65
CA SER A 64 -19.40 -6.50 -5.59
C SER A 64 -20.04 -6.40 -6.96
N THR A 65 -19.38 -5.77 -7.94
CA THR A 65 -19.91 -5.55 -9.30
C THR A 65 -19.56 -6.67 -10.29
N TYR A 66 -18.59 -7.50 -9.95
CA TYR A 66 -17.99 -8.52 -10.82
C TYR A 66 -19.01 -9.42 -11.51
N ALA A 67 -19.95 -10.01 -10.76
CA ALA A 67 -20.93 -10.96 -11.29
C ALA A 67 -21.88 -10.31 -12.30
N VAL A 68 -22.34 -9.09 -12.01
CA VAL A 68 -23.29 -8.36 -12.87
C VAL A 68 -22.59 -7.91 -14.16
N ILE A 69 -21.37 -7.37 -14.07
CA ILE A 69 -20.59 -6.98 -15.25
C ILE A 69 -20.30 -8.21 -16.12
N SER A 70 -19.91 -9.33 -15.50
CA SER A 70 -19.65 -10.60 -16.18
C SER A 70 -20.87 -11.09 -16.96
N SER A 71 -22.06 -11.00 -16.39
CA SER A 71 -23.32 -11.41 -17.03
C SER A 71 -23.75 -10.45 -18.14
N GLU A 72 -23.62 -9.15 -17.97
CA GLU A 72 -23.99 -8.14 -18.98
C GLU A 72 -23.16 -8.26 -20.26
N PHE A 73 -21.85 -8.50 -20.12
CA PHE A 73 -20.97 -8.65 -21.28
C PHE A 73 -20.83 -10.09 -21.78
N ASN A 74 -21.55 -11.09 -21.21
CA ASN A 74 -21.38 -12.53 -21.51
C ASN A 74 -19.91 -12.98 -21.45
N ALA A 75 -19.16 -12.45 -20.51
CA ALA A 75 -17.70 -12.53 -20.44
C ALA A 75 -17.22 -13.23 -19.15
N ALA A 76 -17.88 -14.33 -18.76
CA ALA A 76 -17.59 -15.05 -17.52
C ALA A 76 -16.11 -15.43 -17.37
N ASN A 77 -15.44 -15.79 -18.46
CA ASN A 77 -14.04 -16.22 -18.45
C ASN A 77 -13.06 -15.05 -18.38
N THR A 78 -13.44 -13.86 -18.85
CA THR A 78 -12.57 -12.67 -18.90
C THR A 78 -12.86 -11.65 -17.81
N ALA A 79 -13.89 -11.86 -17.03
CA ALA A 79 -14.27 -10.93 -15.96
C ALA A 79 -13.24 -10.89 -14.81
N SER A 80 -12.46 -11.96 -14.60
CA SER A 80 -11.34 -11.97 -13.64
C SER A 80 -10.32 -10.86 -13.93
N TRP A 81 -10.17 -10.47 -15.20
CA TRP A 81 -9.28 -9.40 -15.64
C TRP A 81 -9.67 -8.01 -15.14
N LEU A 82 -10.93 -7.79 -14.74
CA LEU A 82 -11.34 -6.52 -14.10
C LEU A 82 -10.54 -6.20 -12.84
N THR A 83 -10.31 -7.20 -12.03
CA THR A 83 -9.52 -7.04 -10.80
C THR A 83 -8.04 -7.21 -11.08
N THR A 84 -7.69 -8.18 -11.92
CA THR A 84 -6.28 -8.51 -12.25
C THR A 84 -5.57 -7.35 -12.94
N SER A 85 -6.19 -6.71 -13.95
CA SER A 85 -5.59 -5.57 -14.65
C SER A 85 -5.32 -4.38 -13.72
N TYR A 86 -6.24 -4.10 -12.80
CA TYR A 86 -6.05 -3.10 -11.75
C TYR A 86 -4.87 -3.46 -10.82
N LEU A 87 -4.83 -4.70 -10.31
CA LEU A 87 -3.78 -5.13 -9.38
C LEU A 87 -2.40 -5.13 -10.04
N ILE A 88 -2.30 -5.61 -11.28
CA ILE A 88 -1.04 -5.63 -12.05
C ILE A 88 -0.49 -4.20 -12.16
N THR A 89 -1.29 -3.27 -12.65
CA THR A 89 -0.82 -1.91 -12.88
C THR A 89 -0.62 -1.14 -11.57
N SER A 90 -1.51 -1.31 -10.59
CA SER A 90 -1.36 -0.71 -9.27
C SER A 90 -0.03 -1.11 -8.63
N THR A 91 0.26 -2.42 -8.61
CA THR A 91 1.49 -2.94 -8.00
C THR A 91 2.75 -2.52 -8.77
N SER A 92 2.71 -2.61 -10.10
CA SER A 92 3.90 -2.33 -10.93
C SER A 92 4.29 -0.85 -10.95
N PHE A 93 3.33 0.07 -10.82
CA PHE A 93 3.59 1.51 -10.89
C PHE A 93 3.89 2.17 -9.54
N GLN A 94 3.60 1.53 -8.41
CA GLN A 94 3.91 2.10 -7.08
C GLN A 94 5.38 2.49 -6.91
N PRO A 95 6.41 1.66 -7.24
CA PRO A 95 7.81 2.05 -7.11
C PRO A 95 8.16 3.27 -7.98
N LEU A 96 7.55 3.36 -9.16
CA LEU A 96 7.77 4.48 -10.07
C LEU A 96 7.28 5.80 -9.48
N TYR A 97 6.07 5.81 -8.86
CA TYR A 97 5.56 6.99 -8.17
C TYR A 97 6.49 7.43 -7.04
N GLY A 98 7.03 6.48 -6.29
CA GLY A 98 8.03 6.78 -5.27
C GLY A 98 9.20 7.55 -5.88
N ARG A 99 9.79 7.02 -6.93
CA ARG A 99 10.98 7.60 -7.56
C ARG A 99 10.68 8.92 -8.27
N PHE A 100 9.61 8.96 -9.05
CA PHE A 100 9.21 10.19 -9.72
C PHE A 100 8.88 11.31 -8.73
N SER A 101 8.35 10.99 -7.57
CA SER A 101 8.06 11.98 -6.54
C SER A 101 9.33 12.63 -5.97
N ASP A 102 10.46 11.92 -5.94
CA ASP A 102 11.75 12.48 -5.53
C ASP A 102 12.33 13.44 -6.56
N LEU A 103 12.08 13.17 -7.85
CA LEU A 103 12.62 13.93 -8.98
C LEU A 103 11.71 15.07 -9.43
N LEU A 104 10.44 14.79 -9.67
CA LEU A 104 9.45 15.75 -10.19
C LEU A 104 8.77 16.54 -9.07
N GLY A 105 8.88 16.05 -7.84
CA GLY A 105 8.27 16.64 -6.66
C GLY A 105 6.93 16.01 -6.29
N ARG A 106 6.62 16.07 -4.98
CA ARG A 106 5.43 15.42 -4.36
C ARG A 106 4.12 15.88 -4.99
N ARG A 107 4.01 17.18 -5.26
CA ARG A 107 2.79 17.78 -5.79
C ARG A 107 2.47 17.25 -7.18
N ALA A 108 3.43 17.22 -8.09
CA ALA A 108 3.22 16.75 -9.47
C ALA A 108 2.75 15.28 -9.47
N CYS A 109 3.41 14.42 -8.71
CA CYS A 109 3.05 13.00 -8.63
C CYS A 109 1.70 12.75 -7.95
N PHE A 110 1.32 13.55 -6.94
CA PHE A 110 -0.01 13.48 -6.34
C PHE A 110 -1.10 13.79 -7.38
N PHE A 111 -0.93 14.87 -8.14
CA PHE A 111 -1.90 15.25 -9.18
C PHE A 111 -1.94 14.22 -10.31
N THR A 112 -0.80 13.76 -10.80
CA THR A 112 -0.79 12.73 -11.86
C THR A 112 -1.48 11.46 -11.42
N ALA A 113 -1.23 10.97 -10.20
CA ALA A 113 -1.90 9.80 -9.66
C ALA A 113 -3.42 9.99 -9.57
N THR A 114 -3.86 11.12 -9.02
CA THR A 114 -5.30 11.39 -8.83
C THR A 114 -6.01 11.62 -10.16
N ILE A 115 -5.38 12.31 -11.12
CA ILE A 115 -5.94 12.52 -12.47
C ILE A 115 -6.03 11.19 -13.23
N THR A 116 -4.99 10.35 -13.16
CA THR A 116 -4.99 9.03 -13.79
C THR A 116 -6.10 8.15 -13.21
N PHE A 117 -6.28 8.16 -11.90
CA PHE A 117 -7.37 7.45 -11.23
C PHE A 117 -8.74 7.98 -11.67
N PHE A 118 -8.93 9.30 -11.63
CA PHE A 118 -10.15 9.98 -12.08
C PHE A 118 -10.53 9.60 -13.52
N THR A 119 -9.59 9.70 -14.45
CA THR A 119 -9.83 9.37 -15.86
C THR A 119 -10.12 7.90 -16.07
N GLY A 120 -9.46 7.01 -15.32
CA GLY A 120 -9.74 5.59 -15.32
C GLY A 120 -11.15 5.27 -14.82
N CYS A 121 -11.59 5.83 -13.69
CA CYS A 121 -12.95 5.66 -13.16
C CYS A 121 -14.02 6.19 -14.14
N LEU A 122 -13.79 7.37 -14.71
CA LEU A 122 -14.68 7.93 -15.73
C LEU A 122 -14.77 7.02 -16.96
N GLY A 123 -13.63 6.50 -17.43
CA GLY A 123 -13.57 5.55 -18.53
C GLY A 123 -14.33 4.25 -18.22
N CYS A 124 -14.20 3.71 -17.01
CA CYS A 124 -14.95 2.53 -16.57
C CYS A 124 -16.47 2.80 -16.59
N ALA A 125 -16.91 3.97 -16.14
CA ALA A 125 -18.34 4.33 -16.13
C ALA A 125 -18.97 4.40 -17.53
N VAL A 126 -18.22 4.80 -18.56
CA VAL A 126 -18.69 4.92 -19.94
C VAL A 126 -18.39 3.70 -20.81
N ALA A 127 -17.80 2.65 -20.25
CA ALA A 127 -17.40 1.46 -20.99
C ALA A 127 -18.61 0.75 -21.64
N ARG A 128 -18.42 0.36 -22.90
CA ARG A 128 -19.44 -0.34 -23.71
C ARG A 128 -19.04 -1.79 -24.03
N ASP A 129 -17.78 -2.13 -23.83
CA ASP A 129 -17.25 -3.49 -24.01
C ASP A 129 -16.27 -3.85 -22.89
N ILE A 130 -16.06 -5.14 -22.71
CA ILE A 130 -15.23 -5.69 -21.63
C ILE A 130 -13.75 -5.37 -21.81
N VAL A 131 -13.25 -5.26 -23.05
CA VAL A 131 -11.84 -4.99 -23.34
C VAL A 131 -11.51 -3.55 -22.96
N PHE A 132 -12.34 -2.59 -23.40
CA PHE A 132 -12.19 -1.19 -23.04
C PHE A 132 -12.31 -1.01 -21.50
N LEU A 133 -13.24 -1.72 -20.87
CA LEU A 133 -13.38 -1.70 -19.40
C LEU A 133 -12.09 -2.18 -18.70
N ASN A 134 -11.49 -3.29 -19.17
CA ASN A 134 -10.24 -3.80 -18.60
C ASN A 134 -9.05 -2.85 -18.82
N ILE A 135 -8.99 -2.16 -19.97
CA ILE A 135 -7.98 -1.12 -20.22
C ILE A 135 -8.17 0.06 -19.26
N MET A 136 -9.41 0.50 -19.05
CA MET A 136 -9.70 1.58 -18.11
C MET A 136 -9.45 1.15 -16.65
N ARG A 137 -9.67 -0.11 -16.29
CA ARG A 137 -9.27 -0.70 -15.00
C ARG A 137 -7.75 -0.69 -14.81
N ALA A 138 -6.99 -1.02 -15.87
CA ALA A 138 -5.53 -0.88 -15.82
C ALA A 138 -5.11 0.58 -15.58
N LEU A 139 -5.75 1.53 -16.24
CA LEU A 139 -5.51 2.95 -16.02
C LEU A 139 -5.88 3.38 -14.58
N THR A 140 -7.04 2.93 -14.09
CA THR A 140 -7.45 3.17 -12.69
C THR A 140 -6.44 2.59 -11.70
N GLY A 141 -5.91 1.39 -11.99
CA GLY A 141 -4.87 0.74 -11.18
C GLY A 141 -3.57 1.55 -11.12
N MET A 142 -3.10 2.08 -12.26
CA MET A 142 -1.94 3.00 -12.27
C MET A 142 -2.15 4.17 -11.31
N GLY A 143 -3.31 4.81 -11.37
CA GLY A 143 -3.69 5.89 -10.46
C GLY A 143 -3.78 5.42 -9.01
N GLY A 144 -4.49 4.31 -8.75
CA GLY A 144 -4.72 3.74 -7.41
C GLY A 144 -3.43 3.39 -6.67
N GLY A 145 -2.45 2.78 -7.37
CA GLY A 145 -1.11 2.56 -6.84
C GLY A 145 -0.42 3.86 -6.45
N GLY A 146 -0.57 4.90 -7.30
CA GLY A 146 -0.07 6.23 -7.01
C GLY A 146 -0.73 6.89 -5.80
N LEU A 147 -2.07 6.74 -5.62
CA LEU A 147 -2.79 7.31 -4.48
C LEU A 147 -2.23 6.81 -3.15
N MET A 148 -2.02 5.50 -3.02
CA MET A 148 -1.48 4.88 -1.80
C MET A 148 -0.02 5.27 -1.55
N THR A 149 0.80 5.20 -2.60
CA THR A 149 2.22 5.54 -2.51
C THR A 149 2.42 7.01 -2.12
N MET A 150 1.73 7.92 -2.80
CA MET A 150 1.85 9.35 -2.52
C MET A 150 1.31 9.72 -1.13
N ALA A 151 0.23 9.05 -0.67
CA ALA A 151 -0.27 9.23 0.68
C ALA A 151 0.78 8.87 1.73
N THR A 152 1.44 7.72 1.57
CA THR A 152 2.48 7.26 2.51
C THR A 152 3.71 8.18 2.49
N ILE A 153 4.15 8.59 1.30
CA ILE A 153 5.33 9.47 1.14
C ILE A 153 5.07 10.84 1.75
N ILE A 154 3.97 11.49 1.37
CA ILE A 154 3.63 12.83 1.86
C ILE A 154 3.40 12.79 3.37
N ASN A 155 2.77 11.73 3.88
CA ASN A 155 2.58 11.54 5.31
C ASN A 155 3.94 11.42 6.04
N SER A 156 4.89 10.67 5.48
CA SER A 156 6.24 10.55 6.05
C SER A 156 7.04 11.85 6.01
N ASP A 157 6.81 12.70 5.00
CA ASP A 157 7.47 14.01 4.87
C ASP A 157 6.88 15.05 5.84
N LEU A 158 5.58 14.97 6.14
CA LEU A 158 4.88 15.94 7.00
C LEU A 158 4.98 15.62 8.49
N ILE A 159 5.11 14.35 8.84
CA ILE A 159 4.96 13.88 10.21
C ILE A 159 6.33 13.53 10.81
N PRO A 160 6.67 14.04 12.02
CA PRO A 160 7.87 13.63 12.73
C PRO A 160 7.91 12.13 12.95
N PHE A 161 9.10 11.52 12.90
CA PHE A 161 9.31 10.07 13.01
C PHE A 161 8.54 9.42 14.17
N ARG A 162 8.55 10.06 15.33
CA ARG A 162 7.87 9.60 16.54
C ARG A 162 6.36 9.37 16.35
N ASN A 163 5.70 10.19 15.53
CA ASN A 163 4.26 10.18 15.35
C ASN A 163 3.82 9.45 14.07
N ARG A 164 4.76 9.09 13.17
CA ARG A 164 4.45 8.45 11.87
C ARG A 164 3.62 7.19 12.03
N GLY A 165 3.90 6.36 13.06
CA GLY A 165 3.15 5.13 13.32
C GLY A 165 1.67 5.38 13.58
N MET A 166 1.33 6.42 14.33
CA MET A 166 -0.07 6.78 14.60
C MET A 166 -0.77 7.25 13.32
N TYR A 167 -0.13 8.10 12.52
CA TYR A 167 -0.71 8.56 11.25
C TYR A 167 -0.83 7.44 10.22
N GLN A 168 0.12 6.49 10.18
CA GLN A 168 0.01 5.28 9.36
C GLN A 168 -1.21 4.45 9.75
N SER A 169 -1.53 4.39 11.04
CA SER A 169 -2.72 3.69 11.53
C SER A 169 -4.02 4.39 11.11
N VAL A 170 -4.04 5.71 11.14
CA VAL A 170 -5.17 6.50 10.61
C VAL A 170 -5.32 6.26 9.10
N GLN A 171 -4.22 6.21 8.37
CA GLN A 171 -4.20 5.89 6.94
C GLN A 171 -4.78 4.49 6.67
N ASN A 172 -4.34 3.47 7.41
CA ASN A 172 -4.89 2.12 7.31
C ASN A 172 -6.38 2.07 7.69
N GLY A 173 -6.79 2.88 8.67
CA GLY A 173 -8.19 3.06 9.04
C GLY A 173 -9.03 3.66 7.92
N ALA A 174 -8.53 4.70 7.27
CA ALA A 174 -9.20 5.32 6.11
C ALA A 174 -9.32 4.35 4.93
N TYR A 175 -8.28 3.55 4.66
CA TYR A 175 -8.31 2.49 3.65
C TYR A 175 -9.37 1.44 3.99
N GLY A 176 -9.37 0.92 5.23
CA GLY A 176 -10.32 -0.09 5.69
C GLY A 176 -11.76 0.43 5.67
N PHE A 177 -11.98 1.68 6.07
CA PHE A 177 -13.31 2.32 5.98
C PHE A 177 -13.76 2.45 4.52
N GLY A 178 -12.87 2.86 3.61
CA GLY A 178 -13.13 2.85 2.17
C GLY A 178 -13.52 1.48 1.67
N ALA A 179 -12.78 0.44 2.06
CA ALA A 179 -13.05 -0.94 1.68
C ALA A 179 -14.41 -1.44 2.18
N ILE A 180 -14.80 -1.12 3.42
CA ILE A 180 -16.12 -1.44 3.96
C ILE A 180 -17.22 -0.73 3.15
N CYS A 181 -17.05 0.55 2.89
CA CYS A 181 -18.01 1.32 2.10
C CYS A 181 -18.15 0.77 0.68
N GLY A 182 -17.04 0.42 0.02
CA GLY A 182 -17.03 -0.16 -1.32
C GLY A 182 -17.75 -1.51 -1.38
N ALA A 183 -17.50 -2.39 -0.42
CA ALA A 183 -18.18 -3.69 -0.34
C ALA A 183 -19.68 -3.55 -0.03
N SER A 184 -20.05 -2.66 0.92
CA SER A 184 -21.43 -2.51 1.37
C SER A 184 -22.30 -1.73 0.37
N PHE A 185 -21.81 -0.60 -0.12
CA PHE A 185 -22.55 0.23 -1.05
C PHE A 185 -22.49 -0.31 -2.48
N GLY A 186 -21.43 -1.03 -2.84
CA GLY A 186 -21.28 -1.60 -4.18
C GLY A 186 -22.46 -2.46 -4.59
N GLY A 187 -22.88 -3.40 -3.75
CA GLY A 187 -24.05 -4.24 -4.00
C GLY A 187 -25.34 -3.41 -4.12
N ALA A 188 -25.58 -2.50 -3.17
CA ALA A 188 -26.78 -1.67 -3.17
C ALA A 188 -26.88 -0.76 -4.42
N ILE A 189 -25.76 -0.18 -4.86
CA ILE A 189 -25.70 0.65 -6.06
C ILE A 189 -25.97 -0.19 -7.31
N VAL A 190 -25.38 -1.40 -7.39
CA VAL A 190 -25.59 -2.30 -8.52
C VAL A 190 -27.06 -2.68 -8.65
N ASP A 191 -27.71 -3.01 -7.54
CA ASP A 191 -29.11 -3.49 -7.52
C ASP A 191 -30.13 -2.36 -7.81
N THR A 192 -29.78 -1.09 -7.53
CA THR A 192 -30.73 0.03 -7.67
C THR A 192 -30.53 0.84 -8.95
N ILE A 193 -29.31 1.26 -9.25
CA ILE A 193 -29.01 2.20 -10.34
C ILE A 193 -27.99 1.67 -11.35
N GLY A 194 -27.44 0.49 -11.10
CA GLY A 194 -26.53 -0.22 -12.01
C GLY A 194 -25.04 0.00 -11.72
N TRP A 195 -24.22 -0.97 -12.19
CA TRP A 195 -22.79 -1.06 -11.87
C TRP A 195 -21.94 0.12 -12.37
N ARG A 196 -22.37 0.82 -13.42
CA ARG A 196 -21.63 2.00 -13.94
C ARG A 196 -21.52 3.11 -12.90
N TRP A 197 -22.54 3.26 -12.07
CA TRP A 197 -22.55 4.22 -10.98
C TRP A 197 -21.52 3.93 -9.89
N CYS A 198 -21.14 2.66 -9.74
CA CYS A 198 -20.07 2.29 -8.80
C CYS A 198 -18.73 2.97 -9.12
N PHE A 199 -18.44 3.16 -10.41
CA PHE A 199 -17.27 3.90 -10.85
C PHE A 199 -17.53 5.41 -10.90
N LEU A 200 -18.72 5.81 -11.31
CA LEU A 200 -19.08 7.22 -11.46
C LEU A 200 -19.09 7.97 -10.12
N VAL A 201 -19.51 7.34 -9.02
CA VAL A 201 -19.50 7.94 -7.67
C VAL A 201 -18.11 8.35 -7.21
N GLN A 202 -17.07 7.67 -7.68
CA GLN A 202 -15.67 7.99 -7.35
C GLN A 202 -15.15 9.23 -8.07
N VAL A 203 -15.78 9.62 -9.19
CA VAL A 203 -15.38 10.77 -10.01
C VAL A 203 -15.51 12.10 -9.25
N PRO A 204 -16.66 12.47 -8.65
CA PRO A 204 -16.80 13.70 -7.88
C PRO A 204 -15.91 13.71 -6.63
N VAL A 205 -15.68 12.56 -6.01
CA VAL A 205 -14.78 12.47 -4.85
C VAL A 205 -13.34 12.74 -5.27
N SER A 206 -12.86 12.12 -6.35
CA SER A 206 -11.50 12.38 -6.88
C SER A 206 -11.34 13.82 -7.36
N LEU A 207 -12.38 14.42 -7.94
CA LEU A 207 -12.37 15.85 -8.29
C LEU A 207 -12.24 16.74 -7.05
N SER A 208 -12.99 16.42 -5.99
CA SER A 208 -12.88 17.13 -4.70
C SER A 208 -11.47 17.04 -4.12
N VAL A 209 -10.85 15.86 -4.23
CA VAL A 209 -9.44 15.65 -3.79
C VAL A 209 -8.47 16.46 -4.63
N LEU A 210 -8.67 16.58 -5.95
CA LEU A 210 -7.85 17.44 -6.81
C LEU A 210 -7.95 18.91 -6.39
N VAL A 211 -9.16 19.39 -6.12
CA VAL A 211 -9.40 20.76 -5.65
C VAL A 211 -8.76 21.00 -4.29
N LEU A 212 -9.01 20.12 -3.31
CA LEU A 212 -8.40 20.20 -1.99
C LEU A 212 -6.87 20.15 -2.06
N GLY A 213 -6.34 19.22 -2.86
CA GLY A 213 -4.89 19.08 -3.08
C GLY A 213 -4.27 20.34 -3.70
N TYR A 214 -4.98 21.01 -4.61
CA TYR A 214 -4.50 22.25 -5.23
C TYR A 214 -4.25 23.35 -4.20
N PHE A 215 -5.15 23.50 -3.25
CA PHE A 215 -5.02 24.50 -2.18
C PHE A 215 -4.09 24.05 -1.05
N ALA A 216 -4.15 22.77 -0.66
CA ALA A 216 -3.44 22.24 0.49
C ALA A 216 -1.97 21.91 0.21
N LEU A 217 -1.65 21.34 -0.97
CA LEU A 217 -0.29 20.85 -1.28
C LEU A 217 0.59 21.95 -1.89
N ARG A 218 0.78 23.03 -1.13
CA ARG A 218 1.80 24.03 -1.44
C ARG A 218 3.09 23.66 -0.72
N PHE A 219 3.90 22.80 -1.33
CA PHE A 219 5.27 22.59 -0.83
C PHE A 219 6.13 23.80 -1.25
N PRO A 220 6.94 24.35 -0.33
CA PRO A 220 7.94 25.33 -0.73
C PRO A 220 8.80 24.68 -1.80
N ALA A 221 9.01 25.40 -2.90
CA ALA A 221 9.90 24.93 -3.94
C ALA A 221 11.24 24.62 -3.27
N LYS A 222 11.63 23.33 -3.27
CA LYS A 222 12.96 22.94 -2.81
C LYS A 222 13.91 23.79 -3.67
N ASN A 223 14.59 24.76 -3.06
CA ASN A 223 15.55 25.57 -3.77
C ASN A 223 16.48 24.61 -4.49
N LYS A 224 16.24 24.43 -5.79
CA LYS A 224 17.20 23.79 -6.66
C LYS A 224 18.40 24.73 -6.63
N THR A 225 19.29 24.53 -5.67
CA THR A 225 20.65 24.99 -5.87
C THR A 225 21.09 24.28 -7.13
N SER A 226 20.91 24.96 -8.25
CA SER A 226 21.49 24.58 -9.52
C SER A 226 23.00 24.66 -9.33
N VAL A 227 23.56 23.58 -8.78
CA VAL A 227 24.99 23.36 -8.88
C VAL A 227 25.24 23.24 -10.39
N SER A 228 25.81 24.27 -10.94
CA SER A 228 26.25 24.33 -12.34
C SER A 228 27.05 23.06 -12.62
N GLY A 229 26.52 22.14 -13.45
CA GLY A 229 27.17 20.90 -13.80
C GLY A 229 26.38 19.61 -13.49
N GLN A 230 25.19 19.67 -12.86
CA GLN A 230 24.38 18.44 -12.70
C GLN A 230 23.71 18.05 -14.04
N PRO A 231 23.76 16.74 -14.38
CA PRO A 231 23.07 16.24 -15.58
C PRO A 231 21.56 16.54 -15.48
N GLY A 232 20.95 16.80 -16.63
CA GLY A 232 19.52 17.13 -16.69
C GLY A 232 18.66 16.08 -15.98
N LEU A 233 17.50 16.48 -15.45
CA LEU A 233 16.57 15.63 -14.68
C LEU A 233 16.30 14.28 -15.37
N TRP A 234 16.21 14.26 -16.69
CA TRP A 234 15.95 13.06 -17.48
C TRP A 234 17.11 12.05 -17.45
N HIS A 235 18.35 12.50 -17.29
CA HIS A 235 19.54 11.64 -17.18
C HIS A 235 19.68 11.02 -15.77
N GLN A 236 18.94 11.53 -14.80
CA GLN A 236 18.94 11.00 -13.44
C GLN A 236 17.93 9.86 -13.26
N ILE A 237 17.02 9.66 -14.22
CA ILE A 237 16.00 8.62 -14.19
C ILE A 237 16.56 7.35 -14.84
N ASP A 238 16.51 6.25 -14.12
CA ASP A 238 16.77 4.92 -14.69
C ASP A 238 15.52 4.40 -15.43
N PHE A 239 15.35 4.83 -16.69
CA PHE A 239 14.23 4.36 -17.51
C PHE A 239 14.31 2.88 -17.79
N MET A 240 15.53 2.32 -18.00
CA MET A 240 15.71 0.91 -18.31
C MET A 240 15.34 0.05 -17.10
N GLY A 241 15.84 0.38 -15.92
CA GLY A 241 15.44 -0.28 -14.68
C GLY A 241 13.93 -0.16 -14.42
N SER A 242 13.34 1.02 -14.67
CA SER A 242 11.90 1.25 -14.52
C SER A 242 11.06 0.32 -15.40
N ILE A 243 11.41 0.21 -16.68
CA ILE A 243 10.70 -0.66 -17.64
C ILE A 243 10.88 -2.13 -17.28
N LEU A 244 12.10 -2.55 -16.96
CA LEU A 244 12.38 -3.94 -16.56
C LEU A 244 11.61 -4.33 -15.31
N LEU A 245 11.54 -3.46 -14.30
CA LEU A 245 10.80 -3.72 -13.07
C LEU A 245 9.30 -3.85 -13.32
N VAL A 246 8.71 -2.91 -14.10
CA VAL A 246 7.28 -2.97 -14.46
C VAL A 246 6.98 -4.25 -15.24
N LEU A 247 7.78 -4.59 -16.24
CA LEU A 247 7.59 -5.80 -17.03
C LEU A 247 7.76 -7.06 -16.17
N ALA A 248 8.76 -7.12 -15.29
CA ALA A 248 8.98 -8.24 -14.40
C ALA A 248 7.79 -8.48 -13.45
N LEU A 249 7.31 -7.43 -12.79
CA LEU A 249 6.17 -7.51 -11.88
C LEU A 249 4.87 -7.84 -12.64
N SER A 250 4.66 -7.22 -13.80
CA SER A 250 3.47 -7.48 -14.62
C SER A 250 3.43 -8.92 -15.12
N THR A 251 4.53 -9.43 -15.65
CA THR A 251 4.60 -10.83 -16.13
C THR A 251 4.47 -11.83 -14.98
N GLN A 252 5.02 -11.52 -13.80
CA GLN A 252 4.84 -12.35 -12.60
C GLN A 252 3.37 -12.44 -12.20
N LEU A 253 2.70 -11.31 -12.11
CA LEU A 253 1.29 -11.25 -11.70
C LEU A 253 0.37 -11.89 -12.75
N VAL A 254 0.65 -11.71 -14.05
CA VAL A 254 -0.07 -12.40 -15.12
C VAL A 254 0.07 -13.91 -14.99
N GLY A 255 1.29 -14.44 -14.82
CA GLY A 255 1.53 -15.85 -14.65
C GLY A 255 0.81 -16.44 -13.43
N LEU A 256 0.86 -15.73 -12.29
CA LEU A 256 0.16 -16.13 -11.06
C LEU A 256 -1.37 -16.05 -11.21
N SER A 257 -1.88 -15.07 -11.95
CA SER A 257 -3.33 -14.89 -12.17
C SER A 257 -3.90 -15.96 -13.09
N LEU A 258 -3.17 -16.36 -14.13
CA LEU A 258 -3.58 -17.42 -15.06
C LEU A 258 -3.47 -18.80 -14.41
N GLY A 259 -2.42 -19.04 -13.62
CA GLY A 259 -2.12 -20.33 -13.02
C GLY A 259 -3.16 -20.77 -11.99
N GLY A 260 -3.73 -21.97 -12.20
CA GLY A 260 -4.75 -22.54 -11.32
C GLY A 260 -6.10 -21.81 -11.38
N ASN A 261 -6.23 -20.71 -12.10
CA ASN A 261 -7.48 -19.98 -12.29
C ASN A 261 -8.09 -20.28 -13.66
N GLU A 262 -7.48 -19.83 -14.73
CA GLU A 262 -7.95 -20.08 -16.11
C GLU A 262 -7.25 -21.28 -16.73
N LEU A 263 -5.98 -21.49 -16.38
CA LEU A 263 -5.12 -22.52 -16.96
C LEU A 263 -4.49 -23.39 -15.86
N ALA A 264 -4.19 -24.64 -16.23
CA ALA A 264 -3.41 -25.52 -15.35
C ALA A 264 -2.00 -24.96 -15.11
N TRP A 265 -1.44 -25.17 -13.92
CA TRP A 265 -0.07 -24.73 -13.57
C TRP A 265 1.02 -25.27 -14.50
N THR A 266 0.74 -26.40 -15.17
CA THR A 266 1.63 -27.03 -16.15
C THR A 266 1.54 -26.41 -17.53
N SER A 267 0.60 -25.48 -17.76
CA SER A 267 0.44 -24.82 -19.05
C SER A 267 1.64 -23.95 -19.39
N ILE A 268 2.07 -23.98 -20.66
CA ILE A 268 3.16 -23.12 -21.15
C ILE A 268 2.83 -21.64 -20.99
N TRP A 269 1.57 -21.25 -21.10
CA TRP A 269 1.09 -19.88 -20.93
C TRP A 269 1.15 -19.37 -19.49
N VAL A 270 1.32 -20.27 -18.51
CA VAL A 270 1.57 -19.94 -17.10
C VAL A 270 3.07 -19.94 -16.81
N ILE A 271 3.77 -20.99 -17.29
CA ILE A 271 5.21 -21.16 -17.02
C ILE A 271 6.02 -20.06 -17.71
N LEU A 272 5.68 -19.72 -18.96
CA LEU A 272 6.43 -18.73 -19.73
C LEU A 272 6.48 -17.34 -19.06
N PRO A 273 5.35 -16.73 -18.63
CA PRO A 273 5.40 -15.46 -17.90
C PRO A 273 6.14 -15.56 -16.58
N LEU A 274 6.03 -16.66 -15.83
CA LEU A 274 6.75 -16.85 -14.57
C LEU A 274 8.27 -16.93 -14.78
N VAL A 275 8.72 -17.70 -15.79
CA VAL A 275 10.14 -17.76 -16.14
C VAL A 275 10.63 -16.42 -16.67
N ALA A 276 9.86 -15.78 -17.55
CA ALA A 276 10.17 -14.44 -18.05
C ALA A 276 10.31 -13.43 -16.93
N SER A 277 9.45 -13.47 -15.91
CA SER A 277 9.54 -12.57 -14.76
C SER A 277 10.85 -12.73 -13.99
N ILE A 278 11.31 -13.97 -13.79
CA ILE A 278 12.61 -14.26 -13.14
C ILE A 278 13.77 -13.69 -13.95
N VAL A 279 13.76 -13.90 -15.28
CA VAL A 279 14.78 -13.39 -16.18
C VAL A 279 14.79 -11.85 -16.18
N LEU A 280 13.61 -11.23 -16.27
CA LEU A 280 13.48 -9.77 -16.23
C LEU A 280 13.91 -9.19 -14.88
N LEU A 281 13.62 -9.87 -13.77
CA LEU A 281 14.07 -9.46 -12.43
C LEU A 281 15.60 -9.55 -12.31
N ALA A 282 16.19 -10.61 -12.84
CA ALA A 282 17.64 -10.74 -12.89
C ALA A 282 18.28 -9.66 -13.78
N ALA A 283 17.68 -9.35 -14.93
CA ALA A 283 18.10 -8.25 -15.80
C ALA A 283 17.96 -6.89 -15.06
N PHE A 284 16.85 -6.66 -14.36
CA PHE A 284 16.67 -5.47 -13.53
C PHE A 284 17.79 -5.31 -12.50
N VAL A 285 18.09 -6.36 -11.72
CA VAL A 285 19.16 -6.32 -10.71
C VAL A 285 20.51 -6.05 -11.34
N THR A 286 20.82 -6.61 -12.52
CA THR A 286 22.08 -6.36 -13.22
C THR A 286 22.19 -4.94 -13.77
N VAL A 287 21.09 -4.36 -14.26
CA VAL A 287 21.02 -2.96 -14.70
C VAL A 287 21.18 -2.03 -13.51
N GLU A 288 20.43 -2.28 -12.43
CA GLU A 288 20.45 -1.51 -11.20
C GLU A 288 21.86 -1.47 -10.56
N ALA A 289 22.58 -2.61 -10.61
CA ALA A 289 23.97 -2.70 -10.11
C ALA A 289 24.97 -1.91 -10.94
N LYS A 290 24.69 -1.68 -12.24
CA LYS A 290 25.61 -1.02 -13.18
C LYS A 290 25.21 0.39 -13.55
N THR A 291 23.99 0.81 -13.21
CA THR A 291 23.47 2.12 -13.58
C THR A 291 24.29 3.25 -12.95
N LYS A 292 24.51 4.30 -13.73
CA LYS A 292 25.09 5.57 -13.25
C LYS A 292 24.00 6.56 -12.82
N ALA A 293 22.75 6.27 -13.18
CA ALA A 293 21.59 7.02 -12.72
C ALA A 293 21.32 6.73 -11.23
N ILE A 294 20.43 7.48 -10.63
CA ILE A 294 20.04 7.22 -9.26
C ILE A 294 19.19 5.93 -9.23
N PRO A 295 19.64 4.87 -8.53
CA PRO A 295 18.99 3.56 -8.56
C PRO A 295 17.54 3.62 -8.05
N LEU A 296 16.65 2.82 -8.65
CA LEU A 296 15.26 2.70 -8.19
C LEU A 296 15.20 2.08 -6.81
N ILE A 297 15.94 1.00 -6.62
CA ILE A 297 16.04 0.25 -5.37
C ILE A 297 17.51 0.13 -5.00
N PRO A 298 18.03 0.93 -4.07
CA PRO A 298 19.42 0.82 -3.68
C PRO A 298 19.74 -0.57 -3.15
N LEU A 299 20.51 -1.36 -3.92
CA LEU A 299 20.84 -2.75 -3.57
C LEU A 299 21.57 -2.86 -2.22
N LYS A 300 22.23 -1.80 -1.79
CA LYS A 300 22.84 -1.71 -0.45
C LYS A 300 21.83 -1.94 0.68
N MET A 301 20.56 -1.60 0.47
CA MET A 301 19.49 -1.79 1.45
C MET A 301 19.03 -3.26 1.57
N LEU A 302 19.44 -4.12 0.64
CA LEU A 302 19.19 -5.56 0.70
C LEU A 302 20.37 -6.33 1.33
N HIS A 303 21.44 -5.65 1.76
CA HIS A 303 22.56 -6.25 2.44
C HIS A 303 22.42 -6.15 3.96
N GLY A 304 22.70 -7.26 4.64
CA GLY A 304 22.64 -7.34 6.10
C GLY A 304 21.49 -8.20 6.60
N LEU A 305 21.66 -8.79 7.77
CA LEU A 305 20.69 -9.73 8.35
C LEU A 305 19.37 -9.04 8.71
N GLN A 306 19.45 -7.84 9.27
CA GLN A 306 18.25 -7.11 9.73
C GLN A 306 17.34 -6.66 8.57
N PRO A 307 17.82 -6.00 7.49
CA PRO A 307 16.98 -5.64 6.36
C PRO A 307 16.36 -6.87 5.67
N VAL A 308 17.17 -7.90 5.40
CA VAL A 308 16.70 -9.11 4.71
C VAL A 308 15.64 -9.84 5.54
N SER A 309 15.88 -10.06 6.83
CA SER A 309 14.89 -10.73 7.71
C SER A 309 13.60 -9.94 7.83
N THR A 310 13.68 -8.61 7.86
CA THR A 310 12.51 -7.72 7.91
C THR A 310 11.70 -7.83 6.62
N GLN A 311 12.35 -7.92 5.45
CA GLN A 311 11.67 -8.10 4.16
C GLN A 311 10.99 -9.47 4.06
N ILE A 312 11.67 -10.54 4.48
CA ILE A 312 11.07 -11.89 4.53
C ILE A 312 9.85 -11.88 5.45
N ALA A 313 9.95 -11.28 6.62
CA ALA A 313 8.81 -11.14 7.53
C ALA A 313 7.66 -10.36 6.90
N ASN A 314 7.94 -9.29 6.16
CA ASN A 314 6.93 -8.50 5.44
C ASN A 314 6.18 -9.34 4.40
N VAL A 315 6.91 -10.12 3.60
CA VAL A 315 6.32 -11.03 2.60
C VAL A 315 5.41 -12.07 3.28
N CYS A 316 5.89 -12.73 4.32
CA CYS A 316 5.10 -13.73 5.05
C CYS A 316 3.83 -13.14 5.68
N VAL A 317 3.94 -11.97 6.30
CA VAL A 317 2.80 -11.25 6.89
C VAL A 317 1.80 -10.84 5.80
N GLY A 318 2.28 -10.34 4.68
CA GLY A 318 1.45 -9.99 3.55
C GLY A 318 0.70 -11.18 2.97
N MET A 319 1.39 -12.29 2.73
CA MET A 319 0.75 -13.53 2.26
C MET A 319 -0.36 -13.98 3.21
N SER A 320 -0.08 -14.00 4.51
CA SER A 320 -1.07 -14.36 5.54
C SER A 320 -2.28 -13.42 5.56
N ALA A 321 -2.05 -12.11 5.49
CA ALA A 321 -3.10 -11.10 5.51
C ALA A 321 -4.02 -11.17 4.29
N TYR A 322 -3.45 -11.32 3.09
CA TYR A 322 -4.24 -11.44 1.86
C TYR A 322 -4.96 -12.78 1.76
N ALA A 323 -4.32 -13.89 2.15
CA ALA A 323 -4.99 -15.19 2.24
C ALA A 323 -6.23 -15.08 3.14
N PHE A 324 -6.09 -14.45 4.31
CA PHE A 324 -7.18 -14.23 5.25
C PHE A 324 -8.29 -13.34 4.66
N LEU A 325 -7.93 -12.23 4.02
CA LEU A 325 -8.86 -11.27 3.41
C LEU A 325 -9.76 -11.92 2.35
N PHE A 326 -9.22 -12.81 1.53
CA PHE A 326 -9.98 -13.47 0.47
C PHE A 326 -10.70 -14.74 0.95
N THR A 327 -10.13 -15.49 1.88
CA THR A 327 -10.73 -16.75 2.35
C THR A 327 -11.93 -16.52 3.26
N LEU A 328 -11.90 -15.46 4.07
CA LEU A 328 -12.93 -15.20 5.07
C LEU A 328 -14.33 -14.90 4.48
N PRO A 329 -14.48 -14.03 3.45
CA PRO A 329 -15.76 -13.83 2.79
C PRO A 329 -16.32 -15.11 2.16
N LEU A 330 -15.43 -15.96 1.62
CA LEU A 330 -15.81 -17.25 1.04
C LEU A 330 -16.34 -18.20 2.12
N LEU A 331 -15.70 -18.27 3.29
CA LEU A 331 -16.20 -19.03 4.42
C LEU A 331 -17.64 -18.64 4.77
N PHE A 332 -17.92 -17.34 4.83
CA PHE A 332 -19.26 -16.87 5.21
C PHE A 332 -20.31 -17.09 4.12
N GLN A 333 -19.96 -16.84 2.85
CA GLN A 333 -20.91 -16.93 1.74
C GLN A 333 -21.13 -18.36 1.24
N VAL A 334 -20.06 -19.16 1.16
CA VAL A 334 -20.10 -20.49 0.53
C VAL A 334 -20.32 -21.59 1.59
N VAL A 335 -19.68 -21.48 2.76
CA VAL A 335 -19.79 -22.51 3.81
C VAL A 335 -20.98 -22.26 4.71
N LEU A 336 -21.12 -21.01 5.22
CA LEU A 336 -22.22 -20.65 6.13
C LEU A 336 -23.49 -20.22 5.39
N LEU A 337 -23.44 -20.11 4.05
CA LEU A 337 -24.56 -19.68 3.20
C LEU A 337 -25.19 -18.34 3.65
N ASP A 338 -24.38 -17.48 4.26
CA ASP A 338 -24.79 -16.14 4.65
C ASP A 338 -25.04 -15.27 3.40
N SER A 339 -26.05 -14.41 3.48
CA SER A 339 -26.25 -13.40 2.43
C SER A 339 -25.04 -12.47 2.32
N PRO A 340 -24.75 -11.89 1.14
CA PRO A 340 -23.62 -10.96 0.96
C PRO A 340 -23.60 -9.83 1.99
N THR A 341 -24.78 -9.30 2.34
CA THR A 341 -24.94 -8.26 3.37
C THR A 341 -24.53 -8.76 4.76
N LYS A 342 -24.93 -9.97 5.15
CA LYS A 342 -24.60 -10.56 6.44
C LYS A 342 -23.11 -10.92 6.52
N ALA A 343 -22.55 -11.47 5.44
CA ALA A 343 -21.12 -11.74 5.32
C ALA A 343 -20.30 -10.44 5.43
N GLY A 344 -20.74 -9.37 4.75
CA GLY A 344 -20.14 -8.03 4.86
C GLY A 344 -20.20 -7.48 6.28
N ALA A 345 -21.32 -7.62 6.97
CA ALA A 345 -21.48 -7.21 8.37
C ALA A 345 -20.49 -7.92 9.31
N ARG A 346 -20.22 -9.23 9.07
CA ARG A 346 -19.21 -9.97 9.84
C ARG A 346 -17.78 -9.46 9.64
N LEU A 347 -17.49 -8.85 8.49
CA LEU A 347 -16.17 -8.29 8.17
C LEU A 347 -15.94 -6.90 8.79
N ILE A 348 -16.96 -6.24 9.32
CA ILE A 348 -16.80 -4.92 9.98
C ILE A 348 -15.84 -5.01 11.17
N ILE A 349 -15.99 -6.03 12.03
CA ILE A 349 -15.15 -6.21 13.22
C ILE A 349 -13.68 -6.39 12.87
N PRO A 350 -13.30 -7.29 11.93
CA PRO A 350 -11.92 -7.39 11.46
C PRO A 350 -11.36 -6.08 10.95
N SER A 351 -12.14 -5.39 10.13
CA SER A 351 -11.72 -4.12 9.52
C SER A 351 -11.44 -3.02 10.56
N LEU A 352 -12.16 -3.04 11.69
CA LEU A 352 -11.92 -2.13 12.81
C LEU A 352 -10.72 -2.53 13.68
N MET A 353 -10.41 -3.81 13.79
CA MET A 353 -9.31 -4.30 14.64
C MET A 353 -7.93 -3.98 14.05
N THR A 354 -7.80 -3.90 12.74
CA THR A 354 -6.53 -3.52 12.10
C THR A 354 -6.10 -2.08 12.44
N PRO A 355 -6.93 -1.04 12.32
CA PRO A 355 -6.60 0.29 12.83
C PRO A 355 -6.31 0.34 14.33
N VAL A 356 -7.07 -0.40 15.14
CA VAL A 356 -6.85 -0.48 16.60
C VAL A 356 -5.44 -1.03 16.89
N GLY A 357 -5.06 -2.13 16.23
CA GLY A 357 -3.71 -2.68 16.32
C GLY A 357 -2.63 -1.68 15.91
N GLY A 358 -2.88 -0.91 14.85
CA GLY A 358 -1.98 0.14 14.41
C GLY A 358 -1.82 1.28 15.42
N VAL A 359 -2.91 1.71 16.07
CA VAL A 359 -2.85 2.72 17.16
C VAL A 359 -2.05 2.18 18.33
N ILE A 360 -2.28 0.93 18.75
CA ILE A 360 -1.49 0.27 19.80
C ILE A 360 0.00 0.28 19.41
N ALA A 361 0.31 -0.10 18.18
CA ALA A 361 1.68 -0.08 17.67
C ALA A 361 2.27 1.33 17.73
N GLY A 362 1.53 2.35 17.26
CA GLY A 362 1.96 3.74 17.29
C GLY A 362 2.27 4.25 18.71
N VAL A 363 1.41 3.93 19.68
CA VAL A 363 1.62 4.29 21.10
C VAL A 363 2.82 3.57 21.69
N VAL A 364 2.97 2.27 21.44
CA VAL A 364 4.12 1.47 21.93
C VAL A 364 5.43 2.01 21.34
N MET A 365 5.46 2.31 20.04
CA MET A 365 6.64 2.88 19.39
C MET A 365 7.02 4.25 19.95
N SER A 366 6.02 5.11 20.14
CA SER A 366 6.26 6.49 20.63
C SER A 366 6.73 6.55 22.08
N ARG A 367 6.30 5.59 22.93
CA ARG A 367 6.63 5.57 24.36
C ARG A 367 7.86 4.74 24.70
N TRP A 368 7.98 3.56 24.08
CA TRP A 368 8.97 2.56 24.50
C TRP A 368 10.02 2.20 23.44
N GLY A 369 9.81 2.55 22.17
CA GLY A 369 10.77 2.31 21.10
C GLY A 369 11.13 0.84 20.81
N LYS A 370 10.40 -0.13 21.39
CA LYS A 370 10.73 -1.57 21.30
C LYS A 370 10.14 -2.23 20.05
N LEU A 371 10.64 -1.86 18.88
CA LEU A 371 10.13 -2.31 17.57
C LEU A 371 10.14 -3.84 17.40
N ALA A 372 11.23 -4.50 17.74
CA ALA A 372 11.36 -5.95 17.56
C ALA A 372 10.35 -6.76 18.39
N HIS A 373 10.05 -6.32 19.62
CA HIS A 373 9.01 -6.97 20.45
C HIS A 373 7.63 -6.77 19.86
N LEU A 374 7.37 -5.58 19.32
CA LEU A 374 6.10 -5.25 18.67
C LEU A 374 5.82 -6.18 17.48
N VAL A 375 6.82 -6.37 16.59
CA VAL A 375 6.72 -7.29 15.45
C VAL A 375 6.47 -8.73 15.91
N ARG A 376 7.20 -9.19 16.95
CA ARG A 376 7.03 -10.56 17.49
C ARG A 376 5.63 -10.79 18.08
N ILE A 377 5.14 -9.85 18.87
CA ILE A 377 3.80 -9.94 19.49
C ILE A 377 2.73 -9.92 18.40
N GLY A 378 2.83 -9.01 17.45
CA GLY A 378 1.87 -8.94 16.35
C GLY A 378 1.88 -10.20 15.47
N ALA A 379 3.06 -10.75 15.15
CA ALA A 379 3.16 -12.01 14.41
C ALA A 379 2.58 -13.19 15.18
N ALA A 380 2.80 -13.27 16.50
CA ALA A 380 2.20 -14.30 17.36
C ALA A 380 0.67 -14.19 17.38
N LEU A 381 0.13 -12.96 17.47
CA LEU A 381 -1.32 -12.74 17.41
C LEU A 381 -1.89 -13.15 16.05
N MET A 382 -1.20 -12.83 14.94
CA MET A 382 -1.62 -13.30 13.61
C MET A 382 -1.62 -14.82 13.51
N PHE A 383 -0.58 -15.48 14.03
CA PHE A 383 -0.50 -16.93 14.04
C PHE A 383 -1.65 -17.56 14.84
N ILE A 384 -1.88 -17.07 16.07
CA ILE A 384 -2.99 -17.54 16.93
C ILE A 384 -4.33 -17.32 16.24
N GLY A 385 -4.58 -16.12 15.68
CA GLY A 385 -5.83 -15.81 15.01
C GLY A 385 -6.09 -16.69 13.79
N ASN A 386 -5.08 -16.88 12.93
CA ASN A 386 -5.19 -17.77 11.79
C ASN A 386 -5.45 -19.23 12.22
N PHE A 387 -4.77 -19.70 13.26
CA PHE A 387 -4.99 -21.04 13.82
C PHE A 387 -6.42 -21.19 14.37
N LEU A 388 -6.92 -20.18 15.07
CA LEU A 388 -8.32 -20.19 15.57
C LEU A 388 -9.33 -20.22 14.43
N VAL A 389 -9.09 -19.48 13.34
CA VAL A 389 -9.99 -19.48 12.18
C VAL A 389 -10.01 -20.86 11.49
N THR A 390 -8.89 -21.57 11.42
CA THR A 390 -8.86 -22.94 10.85
C THR A 390 -9.62 -23.96 11.73
N SER A 391 -9.87 -23.65 12.99
CA SER A 391 -10.63 -24.51 13.91
C SER A 391 -12.14 -24.25 13.90
N LEU A 392 -12.62 -23.31 13.06
CA LEU A 392 -14.06 -23.02 12.93
C LEU A 392 -14.78 -24.15 12.18
N HIS A 393 -15.94 -24.56 12.72
CA HIS A 393 -16.83 -25.56 12.14
C HIS A 393 -18.19 -24.95 11.81
N PHE A 394 -18.95 -25.62 10.93
CA PHE A 394 -20.25 -25.13 10.44
C PHE A 394 -21.26 -24.91 11.57
N ASP A 395 -21.26 -25.78 12.59
CA ASP A 395 -22.23 -25.73 13.70
C ASP A 395 -21.77 -24.87 14.89
N ASP A 396 -20.71 -24.09 14.71
CA ASP A 396 -20.19 -23.26 15.80
C ASP A 396 -21.14 -22.10 16.12
N SER A 397 -21.11 -21.67 17.37
CA SER A 397 -21.90 -20.53 17.83
C SER A 397 -21.44 -19.22 17.20
N ASN A 398 -22.40 -18.33 16.87
CA ASN A 398 -22.12 -17.07 16.14
C ASN A 398 -21.01 -16.21 16.74
N TRP A 399 -20.81 -16.21 18.06
CA TRP A 399 -19.78 -15.42 18.72
C TRP A 399 -18.37 -15.87 18.37
N LYS A 400 -18.14 -17.16 18.07
CA LYS A 400 -16.83 -17.68 17.68
C LYS A 400 -16.37 -17.11 16.34
N TYR A 401 -17.30 -16.96 15.38
CA TYR A 401 -16.99 -16.36 14.07
C TYR A 401 -16.55 -14.89 14.16
N PHE A 402 -16.89 -14.19 15.23
CA PHE A 402 -16.40 -12.85 15.48
C PHE A 402 -15.10 -12.87 16.30
N ALA A 403 -15.07 -13.63 17.41
CA ALA A 403 -13.97 -13.61 18.35
C ALA A 403 -12.67 -14.17 17.78
N TYR A 404 -12.74 -15.24 16.97
CA TYR A 404 -11.56 -15.92 16.43
C TYR A 404 -10.86 -15.12 15.34
N ILE A 405 -11.57 -14.18 14.71
CA ILE A 405 -11.04 -13.29 13.68
C ILE A 405 -10.25 -12.12 14.29
N ILE A 406 -10.59 -11.68 15.48
CA ILE A 406 -10.00 -10.51 16.14
C ILE A 406 -8.47 -10.59 16.25
N PRO A 407 -7.86 -11.66 16.78
CA PRO A 407 -6.41 -11.70 17.01
C PRO A 407 -5.60 -11.56 15.70
N ALA A 408 -6.07 -12.17 14.59
CA ALA A 408 -5.39 -12.08 13.31
C ALA A 408 -5.31 -10.63 12.80
N ASN A 409 -6.43 -9.91 12.82
CA ASN A 409 -6.51 -8.54 12.33
C ASN A 409 -5.82 -7.54 13.28
N LEU A 410 -5.94 -7.75 14.59
CA LEU A 410 -5.21 -6.96 15.57
C LEU A 410 -3.69 -7.14 15.39
N GLY A 411 -3.25 -8.39 15.24
CA GLY A 411 -1.85 -8.72 14.95
C GLY A 411 -1.35 -8.08 13.66
N GLN A 412 -2.13 -8.14 12.60
CA GLN A 412 -1.83 -7.48 11.32
C GLN A 412 -1.63 -5.98 11.50
N GLY A 413 -2.54 -5.30 12.21
CA GLY A 413 -2.44 -3.88 12.50
C GLY A 413 -1.19 -3.50 13.29
N ILE A 414 -0.71 -4.38 14.17
CA ILE A 414 0.51 -4.20 14.97
C ILE A 414 1.78 -4.44 14.12
N VAL A 415 1.79 -5.50 13.31
CA VAL A 415 3.00 -5.95 12.60
C VAL A 415 3.38 -5.00 11.47
N TYR A 416 2.45 -4.50 10.67
CA TYR A 416 2.78 -3.66 9.52
C TYR A 416 3.58 -2.40 9.88
N PRO A 417 3.13 -1.55 10.82
CA PRO A 417 3.94 -0.41 11.24
C PRO A 417 5.26 -0.86 11.89
N GLY A 418 5.22 -1.95 12.68
CA GLY A 418 6.40 -2.50 13.32
C GLY A 418 7.49 -2.90 12.34
N ILE A 419 7.15 -3.63 11.28
CA ILE A 419 8.07 -4.03 10.20
C ILE A 419 8.62 -2.79 9.50
N LEU A 420 7.74 -1.86 9.09
CA LEU A 420 8.12 -0.64 8.39
C LEU A 420 9.17 0.15 9.18
N PHE A 421 8.90 0.40 10.46
CA PHE A 421 9.81 1.20 11.28
C PHE A 421 11.05 0.45 11.71
N THR A 422 11.00 -0.88 11.86
CA THR A 422 12.19 -1.72 12.08
C THR A 422 13.13 -1.65 10.87
N PHE A 423 12.56 -1.67 9.67
CA PHE A 423 13.32 -1.50 8.44
C PHE A 423 13.92 -0.09 8.36
N LEU A 424 13.12 0.95 8.58
CA LEU A 424 13.58 2.35 8.55
C LEU A 424 14.70 2.60 9.56
N SER A 425 14.61 2.04 10.77
CA SER A 425 15.63 2.20 11.81
C SER A 425 16.99 1.59 11.47
N ALA A 426 17.03 0.64 10.52
CA ALA A 426 18.28 0.05 10.05
C ALA A 426 19.12 1.03 9.18
N PHE A 427 18.50 2.12 8.67
CA PHE A 427 19.12 3.05 7.72
C PHE A 427 19.12 4.51 8.19
N ASP A 428 18.69 4.78 9.42
CA ASP A 428 18.52 6.14 9.96
C ASP A 428 19.85 6.92 10.09
N HIS A 429 20.98 6.25 9.98
CA HIS A 429 22.30 6.88 10.05
C HIS A 429 22.73 7.60 8.77
N ASP A 430 22.11 7.35 7.61
CA ASP A 430 22.52 7.93 6.32
C ASP A 430 21.58 9.04 5.79
N GLY A 431 20.57 9.45 6.53
CA GLY A 431 19.77 10.67 6.30
C GLY A 431 18.95 10.76 5.02
N SER A 432 18.99 9.78 4.13
CA SER A 432 18.27 9.82 2.84
C SER A 432 17.75 8.45 2.43
N LEU A 433 16.65 8.03 3.06
CA LEU A 433 15.87 6.91 2.50
C LEU A 433 15.13 7.39 1.25
N PRO A 434 15.38 6.79 0.07
CA PRO A 434 14.55 7.07 -1.08
C PRO A 434 13.11 6.71 -0.76
N SER A 435 12.18 7.63 -0.98
CA SER A 435 10.73 7.40 -0.80
C SER A 435 10.20 6.21 -1.63
N THR A 436 10.89 5.86 -2.70
CA THR A 436 10.70 4.65 -3.52
C THR A 436 10.73 3.38 -2.68
N PHE A 437 11.58 3.32 -1.68
CA PHE A 437 11.75 2.13 -0.87
C PHE A 437 10.58 1.91 0.09
N LEU A 438 9.98 2.98 0.60
CA LEU A 438 8.75 2.91 1.38
C LEU A 438 7.61 2.31 0.54
N ALA A 439 7.49 2.73 -0.71
CA ALA A 439 6.52 2.19 -1.65
C ALA A 439 6.74 0.70 -1.92
N TRP A 440 8.00 0.27 -2.10
CA TRP A 440 8.36 -1.11 -2.39
C TRP A 440 8.12 -2.07 -1.22
N ILE A 441 8.29 -1.64 0.04
CA ILE A 441 7.95 -2.44 1.22
C ILE A 441 6.47 -2.84 1.21
N PHE A 442 5.57 -1.95 0.80
CA PHE A 442 4.15 -2.25 0.68
C PHE A 442 3.83 -3.21 -0.47
N GLN A 443 4.71 -3.32 -1.48
CA GLN A 443 4.47 -4.15 -2.67
C GLN A 443 4.84 -5.61 -2.54
N LEU A 444 5.75 -5.95 -1.63
CA LEU A 444 6.14 -7.35 -1.40
C LEU A 444 5.03 -8.18 -0.74
N THR A 445 3.85 -7.58 -0.52
CA THR A 445 2.65 -8.32 -0.15
C THR A 445 2.01 -8.91 -1.42
N PRO A 446 2.18 -10.21 -1.68
CA PRO A 446 1.62 -10.81 -2.88
C PRO A 446 0.09 -10.81 -2.81
N SER A 447 -0.52 -10.08 -3.74
CA SER A 447 -1.95 -10.20 -4.03
C SER A 447 -2.14 -11.49 -4.83
N PHE A 448 -2.36 -12.61 -4.17
CA PHE A 448 -2.75 -13.83 -4.86
C PHE A 448 -4.25 -13.75 -5.18
N PRO A 449 -4.65 -13.74 -6.46
CA PRO A 449 -6.04 -13.92 -6.81
C PRO A 449 -6.46 -15.35 -6.46
N HIS A 450 -7.30 -15.50 -5.47
CA HIS A 450 -7.82 -16.81 -5.09
C HIS A 450 -9.02 -17.16 -5.97
N LYS A 451 -8.98 -18.37 -6.52
CA LYS A 451 -10.02 -18.93 -7.36
C LYS A 451 -11.28 -19.19 -6.56
N THR A 452 -12.35 -18.50 -6.88
CA THR A 452 -13.70 -18.92 -6.57
C THR A 452 -14.27 -19.68 -7.76
N THR A 453 -14.03 -20.96 -7.88
CA THR A 453 -14.90 -21.81 -8.69
C THR A 453 -16.00 -22.33 -7.80
N PRO A 454 -17.24 -21.93 -7.98
CA PRO A 454 -18.35 -22.78 -7.60
C PRO A 454 -18.31 -23.95 -8.59
N SER A 455 -17.92 -25.13 -8.14
CA SER A 455 -18.34 -26.35 -8.79
C SER A 455 -19.87 -26.38 -8.71
N GLN A 456 -20.53 -25.97 -9.79
CA GLN A 456 -21.97 -26.21 -9.92
C GLN A 456 -22.17 -27.73 -9.76
N PRO A 457 -22.98 -28.18 -8.80
CA PRO A 457 -23.48 -29.54 -8.83
C PRO A 457 -24.33 -29.61 -10.11
N ARG A 458 -23.98 -30.47 -11.05
CA ARG A 458 -24.87 -30.88 -12.12
C ARG A 458 -26.11 -31.46 -11.44
N LEU A 459 -27.16 -30.70 -11.38
CA LEU A 459 -28.51 -31.21 -11.19
C LEU A 459 -28.85 -31.97 -12.47
N SER A 460 -28.61 -33.27 -12.43
CA SER A 460 -29.25 -34.24 -13.36
C SER A 460 -30.72 -34.33 -12.93
N ILE A 461 -31.60 -33.82 -13.75
CA ILE A 461 -32.98 -34.33 -13.93
C ILE A 461 -33.01 -34.98 -15.27
#